data_e6efadef709f0f37136562e1dfdf6762
#
_entry.id   e6efadef709f0f37136562e1dfdf6762
#
_cell.length_a   1.000
_cell.length_b   1.000
_cell.length_c   1.000
_cell.angle_alpha   90.00
_cell.angle_beta   90.00
_cell.angle_gamma   90.00
#
_symmetry.space_group_name_H-M   'P 1'
#
loop_
_entity.id
_entity.type
_entity.pdbx_description
1 polymer ?
#
loop_
_entity_poly.entity_id
_entity_poly.type
_entity_poly.pdbx_seq_one_letter_code
_entity_poly.pdbx_strand_id
1 'polypeptide(L)'
;METSAAEQIKELVQKLNEAAKAYYQEDREIMSNREYDALYDQLEKMEKETGIVLADSPTVNVGYEAVDVLPKETHESPMLSLDKTKDRDVLRAFIGTHPTLLSWKMDGLTIVLTYENGELLKAVTRGNGTVGEVITNNAKVFKNIPLKIAYRGRLVLRGEAIITYSDFEKINDTIEDVDAKYKNPRNLCSGSVRQLNNQITAERNVRFYAFALVSAQDVDMHNSRKYQMEWLRRQGFEVVEYRMVTGENLDEAMDYFAHAIEKNDFPSDGLVALYDDIAYGESLGSTAKFLRNAFAFKWADEVRETTLREIEWSPSRTGLINPVAVFDPVELEGTTVSRASVHNVSIVKDLQLGIGDTIQVYKANMIIPQIAENLTRSSNL
;
A
#
# COMPACT_ATOMS: atom_id res chain seq x y z
N MET A 1 -24.92 4.16 16.82
CA MET A 1 -24.59 3.06 15.89
C MET A 1 -24.00 1.95 16.76
N GLU A 2 -24.55 0.76 16.71
CA GLU A 2 -23.95 -0.36 17.44
C GLU A 2 -22.62 -0.72 16.76
N THR A 3 -21.55 -0.70 17.54
CA THR A 3 -20.22 -1.14 17.10
C THR A 3 -20.30 -2.62 16.73
N SER A 4 -19.78 -2.99 15.56
CA SER A 4 -19.81 -4.40 15.12
C SER A 4 -18.99 -5.29 16.06
N ALA A 5 -19.32 -6.59 16.13
CA ALA A 5 -18.54 -7.53 16.95
C ALA A 5 -17.06 -7.57 16.56
N ALA A 6 -16.76 -7.44 15.27
CA ALA A 6 -15.38 -7.37 14.76
C ALA A 6 -14.65 -6.10 15.24
N GLU A 7 -15.32 -4.94 15.30
CA GLU A 7 -14.75 -3.71 15.85
C GLU A 7 -14.50 -3.82 17.35
N GLN A 8 -15.43 -4.42 18.10
CA GLN A 8 -15.25 -4.67 19.53
C GLN A 8 -14.06 -5.59 19.80
N ILE A 9 -13.87 -6.64 19.00
CA ILE A 9 -12.69 -7.52 19.08
C ILE A 9 -11.40 -6.74 18.85
N LYS A 10 -11.35 -5.87 17.82
CA LYS A 10 -10.18 -5.02 17.56
C LYS A 10 -9.84 -4.10 18.72
N GLU A 11 -10.84 -3.44 19.28
CA GLU A 11 -10.66 -2.57 20.45
C GLU A 11 -10.12 -3.33 21.67
N LEU A 12 -10.65 -4.53 21.94
CA LEU A 12 -10.17 -5.37 23.03
C LEU A 12 -8.72 -5.84 22.81
N VAL A 13 -8.40 -6.31 21.60
CA VAL A 13 -7.04 -6.73 21.25
C VAL A 13 -6.05 -5.58 21.42
N GLN A 14 -6.38 -4.41 20.89
CA GLN A 14 -5.53 -3.22 21.03
C GLN A 14 -5.31 -2.85 22.51
N LYS A 15 -6.37 -2.78 23.28
CA LYS A 15 -6.32 -2.41 24.70
C LYS A 15 -5.46 -3.37 25.53
N LEU A 16 -5.62 -4.67 25.30
CA LEU A 16 -4.84 -5.71 25.99
C LEU A 16 -3.38 -5.68 25.59
N ASN A 17 -3.08 -5.50 24.31
CA ASN A 17 -1.71 -5.41 23.82
C ASN A 17 -0.99 -4.14 24.32
N GLU A 18 -1.68 -2.99 24.37
CA GLU A 18 -1.15 -1.75 24.96
C GLU A 18 -0.84 -1.92 26.44
N ALA A 19 -1.73 -2.58 27.20
CA ALA A 19 -1.51 -2.85 28.61
C ALA A 19 -0.33 -3.80 28.86
N ALA A 20 -0.25 -4.87 28.07
CA ALA A 20 0.88 -5.80 28.15
C ALA A 20 2.21 -5.13 27.82
N LYS A 21 2.24 -4.30 26.78
CA LYS A 21 3.44 -3.52 26.39
C LYS A 21 3.85 -2.56 27.49
N ALA A 22 2.92 -1.78 28.04
CA ALA A 22 3.20 -0.85 29.10
C ALA A 22 3.78 -1.56 30.33
N TYR A 23 3.23 -2.72 30.68
CA TYR A 23 3.69 -3.51 31.82
C TYR A 23 5.09 -4.12 31.61
N TYR A 24 5.30 -4.81 30.47
CA TYR A 24 6.53 -5.58 30.23
C TYR A 24 7.70 -4.78 29.67
N GLN A 25 7.43 -3.70 28.91
CA GLN A 25 8.48 -2.93 28.24
C GLN A 25 8.72 -1.56 28.85
N GLU A 26 7.68 -0.95 29.44
CA GLU A 26 7.75 0.42 29.95
C GLU A 26 7.71 0.48 31.49
N ASP A 27 7.64 -0.69 32.14
CA ASP A 27 7.51 -0.83 33.62
C ASP A 27 6.40 0.09 34.19
N ARG A 28 5.26 0.15 33.47
CA ARG A 28 4.14 1.03 33.76
C ARG A 28 2.84 0.27 33.73
N GLU A 29 2.09 0.32 34.82
CA GLU A 29 0.77 -0.29 34.91
C GLU A 29 -0.31 0.73 34.46
N ILE A 30 -1.03 0.42 33.37
CA ILE A 30 -2.13 1.25 32.84
C ILE A 30 -3.51 0.68 33.17
N MET A 31 -3.58 -0.57 33.61
CA MET A 31 -4.78 -1.21 34.16
C MET A 31 -4.37 -2.27 35.19
N SER A 32 -5.25 -2.57 36.13
CA SER A 32 -5.00 -3.63 37.09
C SER A 32 -5.05 -5.02 36.45
N ASN A 33 -4.35 -6.00 37.05
CA ASN A 33 -4.38 -7.38 36.60
C ASN A 33 -5.81 -7.94 36.51
N ARG A 34 -6.67 -7.56 37.46
CA ARG A 34 -8.08 -7.99 37.47
C ARG A 34 -8.86 -7.41 36.27
N GLU A 35 -8.60 -6.16 35.88
CA GLU A 35 -9.22 -5.55 34.70
C GLU A 35 -8.69 -6.21 33.44
N TYR A 36 -7.39 -6.49 33.36
CA TYR A 36 -6.78 -7.20 32.24
C TYR A 36 -7.43 -8.58 32.07
N ASP A 37 -7.51 -9.38 33.12
CA ASP A 37 -8.12 -10.71 33.09
C ASP A 37 -9.59 -10.66 32.63
N ALA A 38 -10.37 -9.70 33.14
CA ALA A 38 -11.77 -9.54 32.74
C ALA A 38 -11.93 -9.20 31.25
N LEU A 39 -11.06 -8.33 30.71
CA LEU A 39 -11.06 -7.99 29.28
C LEU A 39 -10.55 -9.15 28.41
N TYR A 40 -9.59 -9.90 28.91
CA TYR A 40 -9.09 -11.11 28.24
C TYR A 40 -10.17 -12.18 28.11
N ASP A 41 -10.90 -12.47 29.20
CA ASP A 41 -12.02 -13.41 29.19
C ASP A 41 -13.16 -12.96 28.28
N GLN A 42 -13.42 -11.65 28.23
CA GLN A 42 -14.38 -11.06 27.29
C GLN A 42 -13.95 -11.27 25.84
N LEU A 43 -12.68 -11.01 25.53
CA LEU A 43 -12.13 -11.22 24.19
C LEU A 43 -12.23 -12.69 23.77
N GLU A 44 -11.79 -13.62 24.62
CA GLU A 44 -11.87 -15.06 24.34
C GLU A 44 -13.30 -15.54 24.08
N LYS A 45 -14.26 -15.02 24.85
CA LYS A 45 -15.68 -15.31 24.63
C LYS A 45 -16.16 -14.79 23.27
N MET A 46 -15.85 -13.54 22.95
CA MET A 46 -16.24 -12.94 21.66
C MET A 46 -15.60 -13.66 20.47
N GLU A 47 -14.33 -14.04 20.57
CA GLU A 47 -13.65 -14.82 19.54
C GLU A 47 -14.33 -16.19 19.30
N LYS A 48 -14.77 -16.85 20.38
CA LYS A 48 -15.53 -18.13 20.30
C LYS A 48 -16.91 -17.93 19.67
N GLU A 49 -17.62 -16.88 20.05
CA GLU A 49 -18.99 -16.60 19.58
C GLU A 49 -19.02 -16.15 18.12
N THR A 50 -18.04 -15.35 17.70
CA THR A 50 -17.97 -14.79 16.34
C THR A 50 -17.18 -15.64 15.35
N GLY A 51 -16.26 -16.46 15.84
CA GLY A 51 -15.29 -17.20 15.01
C GLY A 51 -14.18 -16.32 14.43
N ILE A 52 -14.09 -15.05 14.83
CA ILE A 52 -13.07 -14.10 14.38
C ILE A 52 -11.94 -14.06 15.39
N VAL A 53 -10.72 -14.35 14.93
CA VAL A 53 -9.49 -14.27 15.75
C VAL A 53 -8.44 -13.50 14.96
N LEU A 54 -8.01 -12.35 15.50
CA LEU A 54 -6.95 -11.54 14.92
C LEU A 54 -5.58 -12.16 15.17
N ALA A 55 -4.65 -11.98 14.24
CA ALA A 55 -3.30 -12.53 14.34
C ALA A 55 -2.51 -12.02 15.55
N ASP A 56 -2.75 -10.77 15.97
CA ASP A 56 -2.13 -10.14 17.12
C ASP A 56 -2.96 -10.26 18.42
N SER A 57 -4.04 -11.06 18.42
CA SER A 57 -4.81 -11.32 19.62
C SER A 57 -3.93 -11.97 20.70
N PRO A 58 -3.99 -11.50 21.96
CA PRO A 58 -3.24 -12.12 23.04
C PRO A 58 -3.72 -13.55 23.37
N THR A 59 -4.85 -13.99 22.80
CA THR A 59 -5.38 -15.35 22.92
C THR A 59 -4.71 -16.33 21.94
N VAL A 60 -3.94 -15.83 20.97
CA VAL A 60 -3.28 -16.62 19.92
C VAL A 60 -1.81 -16.80 20.27
N ASN A 61 -1.36 -18.05 20.29
CA ASN A 61 0.05 -18.37 20.37
C ASN A 61 0.57 -18.64 18.94
N VAL A 62 1.02 -17.60 18.25
CA VAL A 62 1.57 -17.71 16.91
C VAL A 62 3.03 -18.11 17.00
N GLY A 63 3.35 -19.32 16.51
CA GLY A 63 4.72 -19.79 16.40
C GLY A 63 5.48 -19.07 15.28
N TYR A 64 6.78 -18.86 15.46
CA TYR A 64 7.66 -18.33 14.42
C TYR A 64 8.23 -19.47 13.60
N GLU A 65 8.20 -19.32 12.28
CA GLU A 65 8.68 -20.32 11.34
C GLU A 65 9.75 -19.72 10.42
N ALA A 66 10.79 -20.49 10.15
CA ALA A 66 11.79 -20.19 9.16
C ALA A 66 11.66 -21.16 7.98
N VAL A 67 11.81 -20.65 6.77
CA VAL A 67 11.81 -21.42 5.53
C VAL A 67 13.09 -21.15 4.75
N ASP A 68 13.53 -22.12 3.95
CA ASP A 68 14.76 -21.97 3.16
C ASP A 68 14.60 -21.07 1.94
N VAL A 69 13.37 -21.07 1.36
CA VAL A 69 13.01 -20.30 0.18
C VAL A 69 11.52 -20.00 0.18
N LEU A 70 11.13 -18.86 -0.40
CA LEU A 70 9.72 -18.56 -0.62
C LEU A 70 9.22 -19.26 -1.88
N PRO A 71 8.22 -20.17 -1.78
CA PRO A 71 7.62 -20.78 -2.94
C PRO A 71 6.98 -19.74 -3.86
N LYS A 72 6.87 -20.06 -5.15
CA LYS A 72 6.17 -19.22 -6.13
C LYS A 72 4.85 -19.88 -6.52
N GLU A 73 3.84 -19.05 -6.77
CA GLU A 73 2.53 -19.48 -7.22
C GLU A 73 2.03 -18.60 -8.36
N THR A 74 1.39 -19.23 -9.34
CA THR A 74 0.72 -18.54 -10.45
C THR A 74 -0.67 -18.12 -9.99
N HIS A 75 -1.05 -16.86 -10.22
CA HIS A 75 -2.38 -16.34 -9.92
C HIS A 75 -3.44 -16.99 -10.83
N GLU A 76 -4.63 -17.26 -10.29
CA GLU A 76 -5.77 -17.80 -11.06
C GLU A 76 -6.19 -16.85 -12.19
N SER A 77 -6.01 -15.54 -12.00
CA SER A 77 -6.22 -14.51 -13.00
C SER A 77 -5.14 -13.44 -12.93
N PRO A 78 -4.68 -12.91 -14.08
CA PRO A 78 -3.67 -11.84 -14.08
C PRO A 78 -4.13 -10.63 -13.29
N MET A 79 -3.22 -10.04 -12.52
CA MET A 79 -3.44 -8.80 -11.77
C MET A 79 -2.98 -7.60 -12.61
N LEU A 80 -3.90 -7.04 -13.37
CA LEU A 80 -3.63 -5.89 -14.23
C LEU A 80 -3.35 -4.62 -13.42
N SER A 81 -2.68 -3.67 -14.04
CA SER A 81 -2.44 -2.34 -13.49
C SER A 81 -3.67 -1.44 -13.63
N LEU A 82 -3.63 -0.28 -12.99
CA LEU A 82 -4.63 0.78 -13.16
C LEU A 82 -4.11 1.83 -14.14
N ASP A 83 -5.00 2.31 -15.01
CA ASP A 83 -4.75 3.57 -15.71
C ASP A 83 -4.76 4.73 -14.72
N LYS A 84 -4.08 5.82 -15.02
CA LYS A 84 -3.83 6.90 -14.07
C LYS A 84 -3.88 8.28 -14.71
N THR A 85 -4.22 9.27 -13.89
CA THR A 85 -4.20 10.68 -14.26
C THR A 85 -3.77 11.53 -13.06
N LYS A 86 -3.31 12.76 -13.34
CA LYS A 86 -3.10 13.84 -12.37
C LYS A 86 -4.12 14.96 -12.50
N ASP A 87 -5.04 14.81 -13.45
CA ASP A 87 -6.07 15.78 -13.77
C ASP A 87 -7.41 15.35 -13.17
N ARG A 88 -7.97 16.19 -12.29
CA ARG A 88 -9.28 15.96 -11.68
C ARG A 88 -10.43 15.91 -12.70
N ASP A 89 -10.32 16.65 -13.79
CA ASP A 89 -11.36 16.66 -14.83
C ASP A 89 -11.41 15.35 -15.61
N VAL A 90 -10.24 14.72 -15.84
CA VAL A 90 -10.17 13.37 -16.42
C VAL A 90 -10.83 12.36 -15.50
N LEU A 91 -10.53 12.43 -14.19
CA LEU A 91 -11.16 11.55 -13.20
C LEU A 91 -12.67 11.78 -13.11
N ARG A 92 -13.13 13.06 -13.15
CA ARG A 92 -14.54 13.44 -13.16
C ARG A 92 -15.27 12.85 -14.37
N ALA A 93 -14.65 12.93 -15.56
CA ALA A 93 -15.20 12.36 -16.78
C ALA A 93 -15.31 10.83 -16.71
N PHE A 94 -14.33 10.16 -16.11
CA PHE A 94 -14.38 8.72 -15.85
C PHE A 94 -15.56 8.35 -14.94
N ILE A 95 -15.73 9.06 -13.83
CA ILE A 95 -16.80 8.80 -12.85
C ILE A 95 -18.17 9.12 -13.42
N GLY A 96 -18.33 10.29 -14.05
CA GLY A 96 -19.61 10.75 -14.56
C GLY A 96 -20.69 10.77 -13.48
N THR A 97 -21.83 10.14 -13.78
CA THR A 97 -22.96 9.99 -12.85
C THR A 97 -22.95 8.65 -12.09
N HIS A 98 -21.97 7.79 -12.34
CA HIS A 98 -21.90 6.47 -11.71
C HIS A 98 -21.45 6.59 -10.27
N PRO A 99 -22.18 5.99 -9.30
CA PRO A 99 -21.68 5.83 -7.95
C PRO A 99 -20.32 5.10 -7.95
N THR A 100 -19.34 5.71 -7.30
CA THR A 100 -17.95 5.28 -7.37
C THR A 100 -17.34 5.32 -5.98
N LEU A 101 -16.55 4.31 -5.63
CA LEU A 101 -15.71 4.33 -4.43
C LEU A 101 -14.44 5.11 -4.76
N LEU A 102 -14.19 6.19 -4.03
CA LEU A 102 -12.92 6.90 -4.06
C LEU A 102 -12.16 6.57 -2.78
N SER A 103 -11.05 5.88 -2.91
CA SER A 103 -10.26 5.36 -1.79
C SER A 103 -8.81 5.77 -1.87
N TRP A 104 -8.09 5.67 -0.74
CA TRP A 104 -6.65 5.78 -0.73
C TRP A 104 -6.00 4.74 -1.67
N LYS A 105 -5.05 5.19 -2.46
CA LYS A 105 -4.09 4.30 -3.12
C LYS A 105 -2.89 4.12 -2.20
N MET A 106 -2.96 3.10 -1.36
CA MET A 106 -1.90 2.80 -0.41
C MET A 106 -0.63 2.34 -1.12
N ASP A 107 0.51 2.70 -0.58
CA ASP A 107 1.82 2.44 -1.17
C ASP A 107 2.62 1.45 -0.32
N GLY A 108 2.57 0.20 -0.67
CA GLY A 108 3.24 -0.90 0.00
C GLY A 108 3.44 -2.08 -0.93
N LEU A 109 2.90 -3.22 -0.58
CA LEU A 109 2.97 -4.46 -1.35
C LEU A 109 1.59 -5.10 -1.45
N THR A 110 1.10 -5.30 -2.67
CA THR A 110 -0.19 -5.97 -2.88
C THR A 110 -0.10 -7.46 -2.56
N ILE A 111 -1.05 -7.94 -1.77
CA ILE A 111 -1.15 -9.33 -1.33
C ILE A 111 -2.54 -9.88 -1.63
N VAL A 112 -2.59 -11.12 -2.08
CA VAL A 112 -3.81 -11.91 -2.26
C VAL A 112 -3.94 -12.87 -1.08
N LEU A 113 -5.04 -12.77 -0.34
CA LEU A 113 -5.37 -13.69 0.74
C LEU A 113 -6.46 -14.67 0.30
N THR A 114 -6.29 -15.94 0.62
CA THR A 114 -7.30 -16.99 0.42
C THR A 114 -7.64 -17.62 1.76
N TYR A 115 -8.94 -17.69 2.03
CA TYR A 115 -9.50 -18.35 3.21
C TYR A 115 -10.36 -19.53 2.76
N GLU A 116 -10.31 -20.62 3.50
CA GLU A 116 -11.20 -21.76 3.37
C GLU A 116 -11.62 -22.25 4.75
N ASN A 117 -12.87 -22.65 4.86
CA ASN A 117 -13.45 -23.14 6.12
C ASN A 117 -13.17 -22.23 7.33
N GLY A 118 -13.16 -20.92 7.10
CA GLY A 118 -12.94 -19.90 8.14
C GLY A 118 -11.49 -19.72 8.56
N GLU A 119 -10.52 -20.28 7.87
CA GLU A 119 -9.10 -20.18 8.21
C GLU A 119 -8.29 -19.62 7.04
N LEU A 120 -7.24 -18.85 7.37
CA LEU A 120 -6.28 -18.39 6.38
C LEU A 120 -5.56 -19.60 5.77
N LEU A 121 -5.81 -19.86 4.48
CA LEU A 121 -5.18 -20.93 3.74
C LEU A 121 -3.84 -20.52 3.17
N LYS A 122 -3.81 -19.38 2.47
CA LYS A 122 -2.59 -18.86 1.83
C LYS A 122 -2.60 -17.35 1.65
N ALA A 123 -1.39 -16.79 1.58
CA ALA A 123 -1.12 -15.42 1.20
C ALA A 123 -0.04 -15.39 0.12
N VAL A 124 -0.28 -14.67 -0.97
CA VAL A 124 0.61 -14.62 -2.14
C VAL A 124 0.82 -13.16 -2.53
N THR A 125 2.07 -12.75 -2.76
CA THR A 125 2.36 -11.40 -3.27
C THR A 125 1.89 -11.26 -4.71
N ARG A 126 1.62 -10.03 -5.15
CA ARG A 126 1.29 -9.76 -6.54
C ARG A 126 2.40 -10.24 -7.48
N GLY A 127 3.67 -10.06 -7.11
CA GLY A 127 4.81 -10.35 -7.96
C GLY A 127 4.75 -9.53 -9.26
N ASN A 128 4.92 -10.19 -10.39
CA ASN A 128 4.81 -9.56 -11.72
C ASN A 128 3.36 -9.46 -12.26
N GLY A 129 2.37 -9.81 -11.44
CA GLY A 129 0.95 -9.85 -11.81
C GLY A 129 0.47 -11.22 -12.31
N THR A 130 1.37 -12.11 -12.69
CA THR A 130 1.07 -13.49 -13.12
C THR A 130 1.57 -14.51 -12.09
N VAL A 131 2.78 -14.32 -11.58
CA VAL A 131 3.42 -15.17 -10.57
C VAL A 131 3.83 -14.34 -9.38
N GLY A 132 3.45 -14.77 -8.18
CA GLY A 132 3.83 -14.18 -6.91
C GLY A 132 4.56 -15.16 -6.00
N GLU A 133 5.06 -14.65 -4.88
CA GLU A 133 5.71 -15.45 -3.85
C GLU A 133 4.71 -15.78 -2.74
N VAL A 134 4.71 -17.03 -2.30
CA VAL A 134 3.88 -17.48 -1.18
C VAL A 134 4.50 -17.01 0.13
N ILE A 135 3.76 -16.18 0.86
CA ILE A 135 4.20 -15.56 2.11
C ILE A 135 3.24 -15.85 3.28
N THR A 136 2.59 -17.02 3.26
CA THR A 136 1.56 -17.37 4.23
C THR A 136 2.08 -17.30 5.67
N ASN A 137 3.27 -17.82 5.95
CA ASN A 137 3.85 -17.76 7.29
C ASN A 137 4.10 -16.32 7.74
N ASN A 138 4.50 -15.44 6.83
CA ASN A 138 4.72 -14.02 7.12
C ASN A 138 3.39 -13.30 7.37
N ALA A 139 2.35 -13.62 6.58
CA ALA A 139 1.03 -13.03 6.76
C ALA A 139 0.40 -13.37 8.12
N LYS A 140 0.70 -14.54 8.69
CA LYS A 140 0.22 -14.98 10.01
C LYS A 140 0.73 -14.09 11.15
N VAL A 141 1.76 -13.30 10.95
CA VAL A 141 2.34 -12.40 11.96
C VAL A 141 2.12 -10.92 11.66
N PHE A 142 1.27 -10.60 10.66
CA PHE A 142 0.81 -9.23 10.44
C PHE A 142 -0.09 -8.79 11.59
N LYS A 143 -0.10 -7.48 11.87
CA LYS A 143 -0.81 -6.93 13.03
C LYS A 143 -2.33 -7.04 12.97
N ASN A 144 -2.92 -7.11 11.78
CA ASN A 144 -4.38 -6.95 11.62
C ASN A 144 -5.03 -7.95 10.65
N ILE A 145 -4.33 -8.97 10.22
CA ILE A 145 -4.96 -10.05 9.44
C ILE A 145 -5.68 -11.01 10.40
N PRO A 146 -6.98 -11.31 10.20
CA PRO A 146 -7.62 -12.37 10.95
C PRO A 146 -7.11 -13.74 10.50
N LEU A 147 -6.66 -14.58 11.42
CA LEU A 147 -6.29 -15.98 11.14
C LEU A 147 -7.53 -16.84 10.96
N LYS A 148 -8.62 -16.47 11.64
CA LYS A 148 -9.93 -17.13 11.56
C LYS A 148 -11.02 -16.09 11.33
N ILE A 149 -11.99 -16.46 10.50
CA ILE A 149 -13.16 -15.66 10.19
C ILE A 149 -14.44 -16.49 10.35
N ALA A 150 -15.58 -15.80 10.48
CA ALA A 150 -16.88 -16.48 10.63
C ALA A 150 -17.34 -17.19 9.35
N TYR A 151 -17.04 -16.61 8.18
CA TYR A 151 -17.42 -17.17 6.89
C TYR A 151 -16.67 -18.47 6.60
N ARG A 152 -17.40 -19.53 6.17
CA ARG A 152 -16.87 -20.89 5.99
C ARG A 152 -16.62 -21.29 4.53
N GLY A 153 -17.10 -20.51 3.58
CA GLY A 153 -16.84 -20.76 2.17
C GLY A 153 -15.41 -20.35 1.75
N ARG A 154 -15.12 -20.50 0.47
CA ARG A 154 -13.86 -20.01 -0.09
C ARG A 154 -13.95 -18.50 -0.33
N LEU A 155 -13.03 -17.76 0.26
CA LEU A 155 -12.89 -16.33 0.13
C LEU A 155 -11.53 -15.99 -0.45
N VAL A 156 -11.52 -15.17 -1.50
CA VAL A 156 -10.29 -14.57 -2.05
C VAL A 156 -10.44 -13.06 -2.05
N LEU A 157 -9.48 -12.37 -1.45
CA LEU A 157 -9.45 -10.90 -1.40
C LEU A 157 -8.05 -10.37 -1.69
N ARG A 158 -7.99 -9.12 -2.08
CA ARG A 158 -6.75 -8.39 -2.28
C ARG A 158 -6.67 -7.21 -1.32
N GLY A 159 -5.48 -6.89 -0.92
CA GLY A 159 -5.21 -5.72 -0.12
C GLY A 159 -3.76 -5.30 -0.22
N GLU A 160 -3.45 -4.19 0.44
CA GLU A 160 -2.11 -3.65 0.49
C GLU A 160 -1.51 -3.88 1.86
N ALA A 161 -0.35 -4.52 1.89
CA ALA A 161 0.49 -4.58 3.07
C ALA A 161 1.31 -3.29 3.15
N ILE A 162 1.30 -2.65 4.31
CA ILE A 162 2.02 -1.41 4.56
C ILE A 162 2.77 -1.44 5.88
N ILE A 163 3.75 -0.55 6.00
CA ILE A 163 4.36 -0.15 7.28
C ILE A 163 4.12 1.35 7.42
N THR A 164 3.68 1.79 8.60
CA THR A 164 3.43 3.20 8.87
C THR A 164 4.71 4.01 8.88
N TYR A 165 4.63 5.33 8.67
CA TYR A 165 5.79 6.21 8.76
C TYR A 165 6.42 6.17 10.15
N SER A 166 5.63 6.16 11.21
CA SER A 166 6.11 6.11 12.59
C SER A 166 6.84 4.79 12.91
N ASP A 167 6.35 3.66 12.42
CA ASP A 167 7.04 2.38 12.57
C ASP A 167 8.29 2.31 11.69
N PHE A 168 8.24 2.86 10.48
CA PHE A 168 9.39 2.95 9.60
C PHE A 168 10.56 3.71 10.25
N GLU A 169 10.30 4.88 10.84
CA GLU A 169 11.31 5.66 11.54
C GLU A 169 11.92 4.88 12.70
N LYS A 170 11.09 4.30 13.57
CA LYS A 170 11.55 3.50 14.71
C LYS A 170 12.40 2.31 14.29
N ILE A 171 11.99 1.57 13.25
CA ILE A 171 12.70 0.40 12.77
C ILE A 171 14.03 0.79 12.14
N ASN A 172 14.04 1.84 11.31
CA ASN A 172 15.26 2.33 10.69
C ASN A 172 16.29 2.83 11.70
N ASP A 173 15.84 3.45 12.79
CA ASP A 173 16.73 3.91 13.87
C ASP A 173 17.45 2.76 14.58
N THR A 174 16.89 1.57 14.58
CA THR A 174 17.53 0.38 15.15
C THR A 174 18.60 -0.25 14.26
N ILE A 175 18.68 0.15 12.99
CA ILE A 175 19.67 -0.37 12.02
C ILE A 175 20.94 0.48 12.15
N GLU A 176 22.02 -0.13 12.66
CA GLU A 176 23.30 0.55 12.90
C GLU A 176 24.03 0.91 11.61
N ASP A 177 24.01 0.01 10.62
CA ASP A 177 24.63 0.24 9.32
C ASP A 177 23.78 1.20 8.47
N VAL A 178 24.30 2.38 8.19
CA VAL A 178 23.62 3.41 7.40
C VAL A 178 23.29 2.92 5.99
N ASP A 179 24.15 2.11 5.40
CA ASP A 179 23.95 1.57 4.05
C ASP A 179 22.89 0.46 4.02
N ALA A 180 22.61 -0.17 5.16
CA ALA A 180 21.56 -1.18 5.32
C ALA A 180 20.18 -0.58 5.61
N LYS A 181 20.08 0.73 5.91
CA LYS A 181 18.81 1.39 6.16
C LYS A 181 17.92 1.41 4.94
N TYR A 182 16.64 1.23 5.17
CA TYR A 182 15.64 1.30 4.10
C TYR A 182 15.38 2.74 3.69
N LYS A 183 15.10 2.96 2.41
CA LYS A 183 14.93 4.29 1.83
C LYS A 183 13.53 4.90 2.07
N ASN A 184 12.51 4.05 2.19
CA ASN A 184 11.13 4.46 2.40
C ASN A 184 10.29 3.33 2.99
N PRO A 185 9.09 3.62 3.52
CA PRO A 185 8.21 2.61 4.10
C PRO A 185 7.82 1.48 3.15
N ARG A 186 7.66 1.76 1.86
CA ARG A 186 7.35 0.73 0.84
C ARG A 186 8.46 -0.29 0.71
N ASN A 187 9.71 0.15 0.63
CA ASN A 187 10.87 -0.74 0.53
C ASN A 187 11.03 -1.57 1.80
N LEU A 188 10.84 -0.97 2.96
CA LEU A 188 10.85 -1.69 4.23
C LEU A 188 9.73 -2.75 4.28
N CYS A 189 8.51 -2.39 3.85
CA CYS A 189 7.39 -3.32 3.80
C CYS A 189 7.67 -4.50 2.88
N SER A 190 8.14 -4.24 1.66
CA SER A 190 8.47 -5.30 0.69
C SER A 190 9.55 -6.25 1.22
N GLY A 191 10.60 -5.72 1.83
CA GLY A 191 11.64 -6.51 2.47
C GLY A 191 11.14 -7.30 3.68
N SER A 192 10.25 -6.73 4.47
CA SER A 192 9.70 -7.34 5.68
C SER A 192 8.71 -8.47 5.40
N VAL A 193 7.87 -8.30 4.37
CA VAL A 193 6.88 -9.31 3.95
C VAL A 193 7.56 -10.54 3.34
N ARG A 194 8.73 -10.37 2.73
CA ARG A 194 9.45 -11.42 2.01
C ARG A 194 10.58 -12.07 2.83
N GLN A 195 10.56 -11.95 4.15
CA GLN A 195 11.52 -12.58 5.04
C GLN A 195 11.37 -14.11 5.06
N LEU A 196 12.48 -14.81 5.08
CA LEU A 196 12.47 -16.28 5.25
C LEU A 196 12.14 -16.68 6.68
N ASN A 197 12.52 -15.87 7.66
CA ASN A 197 12.13 -16.02 9.06
C ASN A 197 11.06 -14.99 9.41
N ASN A 198 9.86 -15.46 9.70
CA ASN A 198 8.72 -14.58 9.99
C ASN A 198 8.79 -13.88 11.37
N GLN A 199 9.73 -14.22 12.23
CA GLN A 199 10.00 -13.43 13.44
C GLN A 199 10.44 -12.01 13.07
N ILE A 200 11.25 -11.85 12.02
CA ILE A 200 11.65 -10.53 11.51
C ILE A 200 10.43 -9.78 11.01
N THR A 201 9.53 -10.44 10.28
CA THR A 201 8.26 -9.84 9.84
C THR A 201 7.40 -9.38 11.02
N ALA A 202 7.31 -10.20 12.08
CA ALA A 202 6.54 -9.87 13.28
C ALA A 202 7.03 -8.57 13.97
N GLU A 203 8.33 -8.34 13.98
CA GLU A 203 8.96 -7.16 14.57
C GLU A 203 8.77 -5.88 13.73
N ARG A 204 8.37 -6.03 12.46
CA ARG A 204 8.21 -4.92 11.50
C ARG A 204 6.83 -4.26 11.50
N ASN A 205 5.88 -4.76 12.29
CA ASN A 205 4.54 -4.19 12.43
C ASN A 205 3.79 -4.02 11.11
N VAL A 206 3.90 -5.00 10.20
CA VAL A 206 3.20 -4.96 8.91
C VAL A 206 1.70 -5.01 9.13
N ARG A 207 0.96 -4.13 8.45
CA ARG A 207 -0.51 -4.04 8.46
C ARG A 207 -1.05 -4.30 7.06
N PHE A 208 -2.26 -4.83 7.00
CA PHE A 208 -2.95 -5.16 5.76
C PHE A 208 -4.28 -4.40 5.68
N TYR A 209 -4.56 -3.78 4.54
CA TYR A 209 -5.81 -3.10 4.27
C TYR A 209 -6.44 -3.66 3.00
N ALA A 210 -7.61 -4.29 3.14
CA ALA A 210 -8.35 -4.84 2.02
C ALA A 210 -8.88 -3.72 1.11
N PHE A 211 -8.73 -3.90 -0.20
CA PHE A 211 -9.28 -2.97 -1.19
C PHE A 211 -10.13 -3.65 -2.27
N ALA A 212 -10.10 -4.97 -2.38
CA ALA A 212 -10.91 -5.71 -3.34
C ALA A 212 -11.30 -7.10 -2.82
N LEU A 213 -12.55 -7.44 -2.97
CA LEU A 213 -13.04 -8.80 -2.84
C LEU A 213 -13.03 -9.43 -4.23
N VAL A 214 -12.27 -10.51 -4.41
CA VAL A 214 -12.17 -11.23 -5.70
C VAL A 214 -13.31 -12.22 -5.84
N SER A 215 -13.51 -13.06 -4.84
CA SER A 215 -14.59 -14.05 -4.81
C SER A 215 -14.98 -14.45 -3.39
N ALA A 216 -16.26 -14.65 -3.15
CA ALA A 216 -16.80 -15.25 -1.94
C ALA A 216 -17.89 -16.23 -2.35
N GLN A 217 -17.65 -17.51 -2.17
CA GLN A 217 -18.54 -18.58 -2.60
C GLN A 217 -19.92 -18.45 -1.95
N ASP A 218 -20.98 -18.54 -2.77
CA ASP A 218 -22.38 -18.55 -2.35
C ASP A 218 -22.83 -17.31 -1.53
N VAL A 219 -22.15 -16.17 -1.69
CA VAL A 219 -22.54 -14.91 -1.06
C VAL A 219 -23.06 -13.93 -2.12
N ASP A 220 -24.29 -13.44 -1.91
CA ASP A 220 -24.83 -12.34 -2.70
C ASP A 220 -24.20 -11.01 -2.24
N MET A 221 -23.49 -10.36 -3.13
CA MET A 221 -22.85 -9.06 -2.89
C MET A 221 -23.69 -7.88 -3.39
N HIS A 222 -24.96 -8.11 -3.76
CA HIS A 222 -25.92 -7.09 -4.20
C HIS A 222 -25.40 -6.20 -5.33
N ASN A 223 -24.55 -6.73 -6.20
CA ASN A 223 -23.92 -5.99 -7.31
C ASN A 223 -23.25 -4.69 -6.87
N SER A 224 -22.65 -4.66 -5.67
CA SER A 224 -22.09 -3.46 -5.06
C SER A 224 -20.70 -3.70 -4.47
N ARG A 225 -19.71 -2.90 -4.91
CA ARG A 225 -18.36 -2.89 -4.34
C ARG A 225 -18.37 -2.38 -2.89
N LYS A 226 -19.20 -1.38 -2.62
CA LYS A 226 -19.39 -0.88 -1.26
C LYS A 226 -19.87 -1.99 -0.33
N TYR A 227 -20.85 -2.78 -0.77
CA TYR A 227 -21.34 -3.92 0.01
C TYR A 227 -20.24 -4.95 0.26
N GLN A 228 -19.39 -5.23 -0.74
CA GLN A 228 -18.23 -6.12 -0.57
C GLN A 228 -17.28 -5.60 0.52
N MET A 229 -16.97 -4.30 0.54
CA MET A 229 -16.12 -3.71 1.57
C MET A 229 -16.73 -3.81 2.96
N GLU A 230 -18.01 -3.51 3.11
CA GLU A 230 -18.73 -3.65 4.37
C GLU A 230 -18.80 -5.11 4.84
N TRP A 231 -18.98 -6.04 3.90
CA TRP A 231 -18.96 -7.48 4.20
C TRP A 231 -17.59 -7.94 4.70
N LEU A 232 -16.50 -7.48 4.07
CA LEU A 232 -15.13 -7.76 4.53
C LEU A 232 -14.88 -7.21 5.94
N ARG A 233 -15.36 -6.01 6.25
CA ARG A 233 -15.28 -5.47 7.63
C ARG A 233 -15.98 -6.37 8.63
N ARG A 234 -17.15 -6.90 8.30
CA ARG A 234 -17.87 -7.85 9.18
C ARG A 234 -17.12 -9.16 9.39
N GLN A 235 -16.23 -9.55 8.46
CA GLN A 235 -15.34 -10.70 8.64
C GLN A 235 -14.11 -10.40 9.50
N GLY A 236 -13.88 -9.16 9.90
CA GLY A 236 -12.75 -8.76 10.73
C GLY A 236 -11.60 -8.07 9.97
N PHE A 237 -11.69 -7.90 8.66
CA PHE A 237 -10.68 -7.18 7.88
C PHE A 237 -10.76 -5.67 8.09
N GLU A 238 -9.61 -5.03 8.17
CA GLU A 238 -9.53 -3.60 7.95
C GLU A 238 -9.56 -3.32 6.45
N VAL A 239 -10.41 -2.37 6.06
CA VAL A 239 -10.63 -1.97 4.69
C VAL A 239 -10.06 -0.56 4.48
N VAL A 240 -9.47 -0.34 3.33
CA VAL A 240 -9.01 0.99 2.94
C VAL A 240 -10.13 2.01 3.07
N GLU A 241 -9.84 3.19 3.63
CA GLU A 241 -10.82 4.28 3.73
C GLU A 241 -11.28 4.69 2.34
N TYR A 242 -12.60 4.79 2.16
CA TYR A 242 -13.21 5.23 0.91
C TYR A 242 -14.40 6.16 1.17
N ARG A 243 -14.71 6.97 0.18
CA ARG A 243 -15.93 7.78 0.11
C ARG A 243 -16.69 7.45 -1.16
N MET A 244 -18.04 7.40 -1.05
CA MET A 244 -18.89 7.28 -2.22
C MET A 244 -19.01 8.63 -2.91
N VAL A 245 -18.73 8.67 -4.22
CA VAL A 245 -18.71 9.88 -5.01
C VAL A 245 -19.44 9.69 -6.35
N THR A 246 -19.86 10.79 -6.92
CA THR A 246 -20.17 10.98 -8.33
C THR A 246 -19.35 12.16 -8.85
N GLY A 247 -19.47 12.50 -10.14
CA GLY A 247 -18.79 13.69 -10.68
C GLY A 247 -19.19 14.99 -10.00
N GLU A 248 -20.40 15.07 -9.41
CA GLU A 248 -20.92 16.28 -8.75
C GLU A 248 -20.22 16.61 -7.43
N ASN A 249 -19.92 15.59 -6.61
CA ASN A 249 -19.31 15.78 -5.30
C ASN A 249 -17.83 15.36 -5.22
N LEU A 250 -17.21 15.10 -6.36
CA LEU A 250 -15.82 14.63 -6.45
C LEU A 250 -14.83 15.60 -5.78
N ASP A 251 -14.98 16.91 -6.05
CA ASP A 251 -14.03 17.90 -5.52
C ASP A 251 -14.04 17.95 -4.01
N GLU A 252 -15.20 17.89 -3.36
CA GLU A 252 -15.32 17.85 -1.91
C GLU A 252 -14.58 16.62 -1.32
N ALA A 253 -14.78 15.45 -1.92
CA ALA A 253 -14.10 14.23 -1.49
C ALA A 253 -12.58 14.31 -1.72
N MET A 254 -12.13 14.81 -2.86
CA MET A 254 -10.71 14.98 -3.16
C MET A 254 -10.04 15.97 -2.23
N ASP A 255 -10.71 17.07 -1.90
CA ASP A 255 -10.20 18.06 -0.94
C ASP A 255 -10.08 17.47 0.47
N TYR A 256 -11.03 16.63 0.88
CA TYR A 256 -10.91 15.86 2.12
C TYR A 256 -9.64 15.02 2.14
N PHE A 257 -9.40 14.21 1.10
CA PHE A 257 -8.21 13.37 1.02
C PHE A 257 -6.91 14.19 0.92
N ALA A 258 -6.92 15.30 0.19
CA ALA A 258 -5.76 16.19 0.07
C ALA A 258 -5.35 16.82 1.41
N HIS A 259 -6.30 17.16 2.27
CA HIS A 259 -6.01 17.63 3.63
C HIS A 259 -5.60 16.49 4.58
N ALA A 260 -6.23 15.31 4.42
CA ALA A 260 -5.96 14.17 5.28
C ALA A 260 -4.56 13.60 5.07
N ILE A 261 -4.02 13.62 3.83
CA ILE A 261 -2.71 13.03 3.51
C ILE A 261 -1.57 13.65 4.31
N GLU A 262 -1.65 14.91 4.66
CA GLU A 262 -0.63 15.60 5.46
C GLU A 262 -0.51 15.06 6.89
N LYS A 263 -1.57 14.41 7.38
CA LYS A 263 -1.67 13.90 8.75
C LYS A 263 -1.67 12.37 8.82
N ASN A 264 -1.75 11.71 7.67
CA ASN A 264 -1.78 10.24 7.62
C ASN A 264 -0.43 9.64 7.97
N ASP A 265 -0.46 8.63 8.80
CA ASP A 265 0.73 7.86 9.18
C ASP A 265 1.02 6.68 8.22
N PHE A 266 0.22 6.49 7.20
CA PHE A 266 0.43 5.45 6.20
C PHE A 266 0.85 6.04 4.84
N PRO A 267 1.72 5.35 4.08
CA PRO A 267 2.14 5.82 2.76
C PRO A 267 0.99 5.67 1.74
N SER A 268 0.75 6.72 0.97
CA SER A 268 -0.18 6.75 -0.16
C SER A 268 0.36 7.59 -1.29
N ASP A 269 0.23 7.12 -2.52
CA ASP A 269 0.68 7.84 -3.72
C ASP A 269 -0.48 8.43 -4.53
N GLY A 270 -1.70 8.34 -4.03
CA GLY A 270 -2.88 8.88 -4.68
C GLY A 270 -4.20 8.29 -4.20
N LEU A 271 -5.15 8.28 -5.11
CA LEU A 271 -6.51 7.76 -4.91
C LEU A 271 -6.85 6.74 -6.00
N VAL A 272 -7.81 5.88 -5.72
CA VAL A 272 -8.39 4.94 -6.68
C VAL A 272 -9.89 5.20 -6.76
N ALA A 273 -10.40 5.42 -7.98
CA ALA A 273 -11.81 5.44 -8.27
C ALA A 273 -12.23 4.08 -8.83
N LEU A 274 -13.22 3.46 -8.23
CA LEU A 274 -13.74 2.15 -8.61
C LEU A 274 -15.27 2.22 -8.68
N TYR A 275 -15.85 1.87 -9.83
CA TYR A 275 -17.32 1.83 -9.96
C TYR A 275 -17.96 0.88 -8.94
N ASP A 276 -19.01 1.34 -8.28
CA ASP A 276 -19.76 0.54 -7.32
C ASP A 276 -20.52 -0.61 -7.98
N ASP A 277 -21.14 -0.35 -9.13
CA ASP A 277 -21.86 -1.34 -9.92
C ASP A 277 -20.89 -2.36 -10.54
N ILE A 278 -20.88 -3.55 -9.97
CA ILE A 278 -19.95 -4.63 -10.37
C ILE A 278 -20.19 -5.06 -11.81
N ALA A 279 -21.45 -5.31 -12.19
CA ALA A 279 -21.80 -5.77 -13.52
C ALA A 279 -21.45 -4.73 -14.58
N TYR A 280 -21.71 -3.45 -14.31
CA TYR A 280 -21.30 -2.35 -15.18
C TYR A 280 -19.80 -2.30 -15.37
N GLY A 281 -19.05 -2.32 -14.26
CA GLY A 281 -17.59 -2.30 -14.30
C GLY A 281 -16.99 -3.47 -15.10
N GLU A 282 -17.51 -4.68 -14.91
CA GLU A 282 -17.08 -5.87 -15.64
C GLU A 282 -17.44 -5.78 -17.14
N SER A 283 -18.58 -5.19 -17.49
CA SER A 283 -19.01 -4.99 -18.88
C SER A 283 -18.06 -4.14 -19.71
N LEU A 284 -17.28 -3.26 -19.08
CA LEU A 284 -16.29 -2.41 -19.74
C LEU A 284 -15.04 -3.18 -20.17
N GLY A 285 -14.79 -4.36 -19.60
CA GLY A 285 -13.64 -5.19 -19.92
C GLY A 285 -12.31 -4.59 -19.49
N SER A 286 -11.27 -4.91 -20.24
CA SER A 286 -9.90 -4.45 -20.00
C SER A 286 -9.17 -4.14 -21.29
N THR A 287 -8.10 -3.35 -21.16
CA THR A 287 -7.02 -3.31 -22.15
C THR A 287 -6.01 -4.42 -21.85
N ALA A 288 -4.95 -4.53 -22.64
CA ALA A 288 -3.86 -5.46 -22.36
C ALA A 288 -3.15 -5.17 -21.00
N LYS A 289 -3.26 -3.93 -20.49
CA LYS A 289 -2.55 -3.47 -19.29
C LYS A 289 -3.48 -3.09 -18.14
N PHE A 290 -4.69 -2.59 -18.42
CA PHE A 290 -5.55 -1.95 -17.43
C PHE A 290 -6.97 -2.50 -17.46
N LEU A 291 -7.56 -2.67 -16.27
CA LEU A 291 -9.00 -2.80 -16.10
C LEU A 291 -9.68 -1.45 -16.38
N ARG A 292 -10.88 -1.48 -16.98
CA ARG A 292 -11.66 -0.26 -17.28
C ARG A 292 -12.67 0.11 -16.20
N ASN A 293 -12.78 -0.70 -15.15
CA ASN A 293 -13.70 -0.48 -14.04
C ASN A 293 -13.15 0.45 -12.95
N ALA A 294 -11.85 0.79 -13.04
CA ALA A 294 -11.14 1.60 -12.05
C ALA A 294 -10.15 2.55 -12.72
N PHE A 295 -9.85 3.63 -12.02
CA PHE A 295 -8.91 4.65 -12.48
C PHE A 295 -8.15 5.21 -11.29
N ALA A 296 -6.83 5.35 -11.40
CA ALA A 296 -6.00 5.94 -10.36
C ALA A 296 -5.81 7.43 -10.58
N PHE A 297 -5.91 8.19 -9.49
CA PHE A 297 -5.48 9.58 -9.44
C PHE A 297 -4.19 9.66 -8.63
N LYS A 298 -3.13 10.22 -9.22
CA LYS A 298 -1.87 10.45 -8.53
C LYS A 298 -1.74 11.92 -8.13
N TRP A 299 -1.18 12.16 -6.94
CA TRP A 299 -0.78 13.49 -6.53
C TRP A 299 0.26 14.06 -7.49
N ALA A 300 0.42 15.39 -7.51
CA ALA A 300 1.50 16.01 -8.28
C ALA A 300 2.85 15.38 -7.88
N ASP A 301 3.73 15.21 -8.89
CA ASP A 301 5.06 14.68 -8.62
C ASP A 301 5.80 15.60 -7.63
N GLU A 302 6.57 14.99 -6.73
CA GLU A 302 7.51 15.74 -5.92
C GLU A 302 8.59 16.32 -6.84
N VAL A 303 8.80 17.63 -6.75
CA VAL A 303 9.81 18.35 -7.52
C VAL A 303 10.85 18.94 -6.56
N ARG A 304 12.13 18.76 -6.88
CA ARG A 304 13.24 19.33 -6.12
C ARG A 304 14.17 20.12 -7.03
N GLU A 305 14.71 21.18 -6.48
CA GLU A 305 15.75 21.96 -7.14
C GLU A 305 17.14 21.42 -6.82
N THR A 306 18.00 21.41 -7.81
CA THR A 306 19.40 21.00 -7.67
C THR A 306 20.28 21.69 -8.72
N THR A 307 21.59 21.54 -8.60
CA THR A 307 22.55 22.16 -9.50
C THR A 307 23.09 21.12 -10.50
N LEU A 308 22.98 21.42 -11.79
CA LEU A 308 23.56 20.60 -12.84
C LEU A 308 25.09 20.68 -12.79
N ARG A 309 25.76 19.53 -12.71
CA ARG A 309 27.23 19.44 -12.60
C ARG A 309 27.90 19.00 -13.87
N GLU A 310 27.25 18.10 -14.60
CA GLU A 310 27.82 17.50 -15.81
C GLU A 310 26.70 16.96 -16.71
N ILE A 311 26.97 16.87 -18.01
CA ILE A 311 26.19 16.05 -18.95
C ILE A 311 27.13 14.98 -19.51
N GLU A 312 26.84 13.73 -19.15
CA GLU A 312 27.56 12.58 -19.71
C GLU A 312 26.96 12.17 -21.06
N TRP A 313 27.81 12.00 -22.04
CA TRP A 313 27.46 11.62 -23.40
C TRP A 313 27.89 10.18 -23.65
N SER A 314 26.96 9.24 -23.66
CA SER A 314 27.25 7.82 -23.84
C SER A 314 26.60 7.27 -25.10
N PRO A 315 27.37 6.58 -25.99
CA PRO A 315 26.76 5.89 -27.11
C PRO A 315 25.98 4.65 -26.64
N SER A 316 24.78 4.50 -27.18
CA SER A 316 23.98 3.28 -27.00
C SER A 316 24.49 2.15 -27.90
N ARG A 317 24.00 0.96 -27.73
CA ARG A 317 24.30 -0.21 -28.56
C ARG A 317 23.92 0.03 -30.06
N THR A 318 23.00 0.93 -30.30
CA THR A 318 22.55 1.32 -31.68
C THR A 318 23.31 2.51 -32.25
N GLY A 319 24.31 3.04 -31.53
CA GLY A 319 25.09 4.21 -31.94
C GLY A 319 24.46 5.56 -31.68
N LEU A 320 23.26 5.59 -31.05
CA LEU A 320 22.64 6.84 -30.62
C LEU A 320 23.33 7.36 -29.35
N ILE A 321 23.54 8.67 -29.28
CA ILE A 321 24.09 9.33 -28.08
C ILE A 321 22.98 9.64 -27.13
N ASN A 322 23.09 9.07 -25.94
CA ASN A 322 22.15 9.30 -24.83
C ASN A 322 22.79 10.23 -23.80
N PRO A 323 22.32 11.47 -23.68
CA PRO A 323 22.80 12.38 -22.65
C PRO A 323 22.19 12.00 -21.29
N VAL A 324 23.03 12.04 -20.25
CA VAL A 324 22.61 11.85 -18.85
C VAL A 324 23.07 13.07 -18.06
N ALA A 325 22.12 13.75 -17.46
CA ALA A 325 22.42 14.85 -16.54
C ALA A 325 22.89 14.30 -15.19
N VAL A 326 24.02 14.81 -14.71
CA VAL A 326 24.57 14.56 -13.39
C VAL A 326 24.44 15.84 -12.57
N PHE A 327 23.85 15.76 -11.41
CA PHE A 327 23.55 16.90 -10.56
C PHE A 327 23.83 16.60 -9.07
N ASP A 328 23.83 17.63 -8.26
CA ASP A 328 23.99 17.47 -6.81
C ASP A 328 22.91 16.54 -6.27
N PRO A 329 23.24 15.58 -5.39
CA PRO A 329 22.27 14.63 -4.87
C PRO A 329 21.11 15.32 -4.17
N VAL A 330 19.88 14.90 -4.47
CA VAL A 330 18.64 15.35 -3.84
C VAL A 330 17.77 14.18 -3.43
N GLU A 331 17.03 14.34 -2.35
CA GLU A 331 16.02 13.37 -1.95
C GLU A 331 14.75 13.58 -2.76
N LEU A 332 14.32 12.52 -3.47
CA LEU A 332 13.09 12.48 -4.26
C LEU A 332 12.35 11.18 -3.99
N GLU A 333 11.07 11.27 -3.60
CA GLU A 333 10.21 10.11 -3.38
C GLU A 333 10.91 9.03 -2.51
N GLY A 334 11.55 9.48 -1.42
CA GLY A 334 12.22 8.63 -0.45
C GLY A 334 13.54 7.98 -0.91
N THR A 335 14.13 8.44 -2.00
CA THR A 335 15.46 7.99 -2.46
C THR A 335 16.35 9.16 -2.84
N THR A 336 17.66 8.96 -2.72
CA THR A 336 18.65 9.95 -3.19
C THR A 336 18.86 9.78 -4.68
N VAL A 337 18.71 10.86 -5.43
CA VAL A 337 18.87 10.90 -6.88
C VAL A 337 19.94 11.91 -7.27
N SER A 338 20.84 11.55 -8.17
CA SER A 338 21.89 12.42 -8.68
C SER A 338 22.07 12.35 -10.21
N ARG A 339 21.23 11.56 -10.89
CA ARG A 339 21.34 11.34 -12.34
C ARG A 339 19.94 11.24 -12.94
N ALA A 340 19.79 11.84 -14.14
CA ALA A 340 18.55 11.75 -14.92
C ALA A 340 18.85 11.63 -16.42
N SER A 341 18.15 10.76 -17.11
CA SER A 341 18.22 10.69 -18.56
C SER A 341 17.64 11.95 -19.19
N VAL A 342 18.30 12.50 -20.17
CA VAL A 342 17.81 13.64 -20.99
C VAL A 342 17.35 13.16 -22.37
N HIS A 343 17.27 11.86 -22.57
CA HIS A 343 16.77 11.18 -23.75
C HIS A 343 17.56 11.46 -25.06
N ASN A 344 17.72 12.71 -25.47
CA ASN A 344 18.40 13.09 -26.68
C ASN A 344 18.91 14.53 -26.64
N VAL A 345 19.72 14.89 -27.65
CA VAL A 345 20.32 16.22 -27.77
C VAL A 345 19.29 17.35 -27.95
N SER A 346 18.16 17.06 -28.59
CA SER A 346 17.10 18.07 -28.79
C SER A 346 16.54 18.54 -27.45
N ILE A 347 16.30 17.63 -26.50
CA ILE A 347 15.83 17.98 -25.17
C ILE A 347 16.86 18.79 -24.37
N VAL A 348 18.16 18.47 -24.52
CA VAL A 348 19.23 19.30 -23.92
C VAL A 348 19.18 20.73 -24.44
N LYS A 349 18.94 20.92 -25.73
CA LYS A 349 18.79 22.25 -26.36
C LYS A 349 17.50 22.95 -25.93
N ASP A 350 16.38 22.24 -25.93
CA ASP A 350 15.08 22.80 -25.57
C ASP A 350 15.06 23.29 -24.11
N LEU A 351 15.69 22.53 -23.22
CA LEU A 351 15.89 22.92 -21.81
C LEU A 351 17.02 23.93 -21.61
N GLN A 352 17.80 24.25 -22.65
CA GLN A 352 18.93 25.18 -22.59
C GLN A 352 19.88 24.84 -21.44
N LEU A 353 20.18 23.55 -21.25
CA LEU A 353 21.00 23.08 -20.13
C LEU A 353 22.41 23.65 -20.20
N GLY A 354 22.94 24.01 -19.04
CA GLY A 354 24.31 24.46 -18.87
C GLY A 354 24.86 24.04 -17.51
N ILE A 355 26.17 23.82 -17.46
CA ILE A 355 26.84 23.44 -16.21
C ILE A 355 26.71 24.57 -15.20
N GLY A 356 26.28 24.22 -13.98
CA GLY A 356 25.99 25.18 -12.91
C GLY A 356 24.56 25.69 -12.89
N ASP A 357 23.72 25.31 -13.86
CA ASP A 357 22.30 25.69 -13.86
C ASP A 357 21.54 25.08 -12.69
N THR A 358 20.56 25.86 -12.20
CA THR A 358 19.57 25.36 -11.25
C THR A 358 18.45 24.69 -12.03
N ILE A 359 18.29 23.38 -11.83
CA ILE A 359 17.30 22.55 -12.49
C ILE A 359 16.29 22.01 -11.50
N GLN A 360 15.07 21.79 -11.96
CA GLN A 360 14.05 21.06 -11.22
C GLN A 360 14.00 19.63 -11.71
N VAL A 361 14.05 18.69 -10.77
CA VAL A 361 14.01 17.24 -11.05
C VAL A 361 12.83 16.59 -10.34
N TYR A 362 12.30 15.54 -10.95
CA TYR A 362 11.20 14.73 -10.43
C TYR A 362 11.39 13.28 -10.86
N LYS A 363 10.58 12.38 -10.29
CA LYS A 363 10.53 10.99 -10.75
C LYS A 363 9.29 10.73 -11.59
N ALA A 364 9.46 10.50 -12.87
CA ALA A 364 8.37 10.01 -13.72
C ALA A 364 7.92 8.63 -13.23
N ASN A 365 6.61 8.47 -13.04
CA ASN A 365 6.02 7.25 -12.47
C ASN A 365 6.64 6.82 -11.13
N MET A 366 7.13 7.79 -10.34
CA MET A 366 7.78 7.58 -9.03
C MET A 366 9.06 6.74 -9.08
N ILE A 367 9.58 6.45 -10.26
CA ILE A 367 10.73 5.54 -10.46
C ILE A 367 11.86 6.20 -11.23
N ILE A 368 11.56 6.86 -12.37
CA ILE A 368 12.56 7.31 -13.34
C ILE A 368 12.87 8.80 -13.15
N PRO A 369 14.09 9.16 -12.70
CA PRO A 369 14.47 10.57 -12.57
C PRO A 369 14.46 11.28 -13.93
N GLN A 370 13.87 12.47 -13.96
CA GLN A 370 13.81 13.35 -15.13
C GLN A 370 13.96 14.81 -14.73
N ILE A 371 14.40 15.65 -15.67
CA ILE A 371 14.41 17.10 -15.52
C ILE A 371 13.03 17.64 -15.90
N ALA A 372 12.37 18.34 -14.96
CA ALA A 372 11.10 19.00 -15.21
C ALA A 372 11.31 20.34 -15.91
N GLU A 373 12.25 21.15 -15.39
CA GLU A 373 12.54 22.49 -15.88
C GLU A 373 13.99 22.88 -15.56
N ASN A 374 14.53 23.77 -16.38
CA ASN A 374 15.77 24.47 -16.11
C ASN A 374 15.45 25.94 -15.80
N LEU A 375 15.69 26.36 -14.56
CA LEU A 375 15.35 27.71 -14.10
C LEU A 375 16.36 28.78 -14.58
N THR A 376 17.60 28.41 -14.82
CA THR A 376 18.69 29.35 -15.19
C THR A 376 18.84 29.49 -16.70
N ARG A 377 18.76 28.40 -17.44
CA ARG A 377 18.84 28.34 -18.92
C ARG A 377 20.08 29.00 -19.49
N SER A 378 21.25 28.69 -18.94
CA SER A 378 22.53 29.32 -19.35
C SER A 378 23.04 28.86 -20.72
N SER A 379 22.66 27.66 -21.15
CA SER A 379 23.20 27.00 -22.37
C SER A 379 24.72 26.83 -22.37
N ASN A 380 25.36 26.89 -21.23
CA ASN A 380 26.81 26.83 -21.07
C ASN A 380 27.24 25.39 -20.70
N LEU A 381 27.42 24.56 -21.76
CA LEU A 381 27.81 23.16 -21.62
C LEU A 381 29.33 23.00 -21.70
#